data_5c35824d286c890e81f798cfbe1667e2
#
_entry.id   5c35824d286c890e81f798cfbe1667e2
#
_cell.length_a   1.000
_cell.length_b   1.000
_cell.length_c   1.000
_cell.angle_alpha   90.00
_cell.angle_beta   90.00
_cell.angle_gamma   90.00
#
_symmetry.space_group_name_H-M   'P 1'
#
loop_
_entity.id
_entity.type
_entity.pdbx_description
1 polymer ?
#
loop_
_entity_poly.entity_id
_entity_poly.type
_entity_poly.pdbx_seq_one_letter_code
_entity_poly.pdbx_strand_id
1 'polypeptide(L)'
;MIRKPSNTHRRHSGFTLLELLSVTAIIGVLASIAVPYMISYSIQAEVTEGVLVLGELRRRVEIGFNQANNGSLPDELPASPEADGEIYGGPWYSYETLFGAPHEIWERVEFQPKGPHRVIALRAYRKPEWGNSDIGIHLQIKRVNATTLAFRCTVNEQQDRLEFVPASCREGSVNDWLGW
;
A
#
# COMPACT_ATOMS: atom_id res chain seq x y z
N MET A 1 -45.71 -63.20 24.48
CA MET A 1 -45.27 -62.94 23.13
C MET A 1 -44.29 -61.72 23.22
N ILE A 2 -42.97 -61.96 23.13
CA ILE A 2 -41.97 -60.96 23.25
C ILE A 2 -41.52 -60.62 21.81
N ARG A 3 -41.75 -59.35 21.33
CA ARG A 3 -41.31 -58.88 20.02
C ARG A 3 -39.85 -58.57 20.12
N LYS A 4 -38.98 -59.19 19.30
CA LYS A 4 -37.60 -58.98 19.14
C LYS A 4 -37.38 -57.63 18.34
N PRO A 5 -36.58 -56.67 18.80
CA PRO A 5 -36.34 -55.46 18.03
C PRO A 5 -35.54 -55.83 16.80
N SER A 6 -35.94 -55.34 15.62
CA SER A 6 -35.20 -55.46 14.38
C SER A 6 -34.06 -54.44 14.37
N ASN A 7 -32.84 -54.92 14.44
CA ASN A 7 -31.63 -54.11 14.35
C ASN A 7 -31.36 -53.76 12.88
N THR A 8 -31.81 -52.59 12.45
CA THR A 8 -31.51 -52.06 11.12
C THR A 8 -30.05 -51.53 11.12
N HIS A 9 -29.12 -52.35 10.67
CA HIS A 9 -27.76 -51.90 10.38
C HIS A 9 -27.79 -50.84 9.27
N ARG A 10 -27.63 -49.56 9.62
CA ARG A 10 -27.32 -48.50 8.65
C ARG A 10 -25.96 -48.86 8.02
N ARG A 11 -25.99 -49.18 6.73
CA ARG A 11 -24.75 -49.31 5.94
C ARG A 11 -24.13 -47.91 5.80
N HIS A 12 -23.02 -47.66 6.47
CA HIS A 12 -22.19 -46.51 6.20
C HIS A 12 -21.47 -46.78 4.88
N SER A 13 -21.86 -46.09 3.80
CA SER A 13 -21.11 -46.08 2.56
C SER A 13 -19.86 -45.22 2.80
N GLY A 14 -18.69 -45.82 2.73
CA GLY A 14 -17.40 -45.10 2.76
C GLY A 14 -17.10 -44.49 1.38
N PHE A 15 -16.33 -43.40 1.38
CA PHE A 15 -15.82 -42.79 0.15
C PHE A 15 -14.92 -43.76 -0.62
N THR A 16 -15.04 -43.75 -1.93
CA THR A 16 -14.16 -44.54 -2.80
C THR A 16 -12.85 -43.77 -3.01
N LEU A 17 -11.77 -44.50 -3.17
CA LEU A 17 -10.44 -43.90 -3.43
C LEU A 17 -10.44 -43.08 -4.73
N LEU A 18 -11.19 -43.53 -5.74
CA LEU A 18 -11.33 -42.82 -7.03
C LEU A 18 -12.10 -41.51 -6.88
N GLU A 19 -13.11 -41.44 -6.01
CA GLU A 19 -13.89 -40.24 -5.72
C GLU A 19 -13.00 -39.15 -5.05
N LEU A 20 -12.17 -39.56 -4.08
CA LEU A 20 -11.20 -38.66 -3.45
C LEU A 20 -10.18 -38.18 -4.47
N LEU A 21 -9.64 -39.05 -5.32
CA LEU A 21 -8.61 -38.71 -6.31
C LEU A 21 -9.17 -37.75 -7.37
N SER A 22 -10.42 -37.93 -7.81
CA SER A 22 -11.05 -37.03 -8.77
C SER A 22 -11.26 -35.63 -8.19
N VAL A 23 -11.69 -35.52 -6.94
CA VAL A 23 -11.90 -34.24 -6.25
C VAL A 23 -10.58 -33.50 -6.06
N THR A 24 -9.53 -34.18 -5.60
CA THR A 24 -8.21 -33.55 -5.41
C THR A 24 -7.60 -33.10 -6.74
N ALA A 25 -7.81 -33.83 -7.84
CA ALA A 25 -7.36 -33.42 -9.15
C ALA A 25 -8.06 -32.14 -9.62
N ILE A 26 -9.36 -32.01 -9.44
CA ILE A 26 -10.12 -30.80 -9.80
C ILE A 26 -9.67 -29.61 -8.94
N ILE A 27 -9.52 -29.79 -7.62
CA ILE A 27 -9.04 -28.73 -6.73
C ILE A 27 -7.63 -28.29 -7.13
N GLY A 28 -6.73 -29.21 -7.49
CA GLY A 28 -5.38 -28.91 -7.95
C GLY A 28 -5.37 -28.01 -9.18
N VAL A 29 -6.22 -28.30 -10.16
CA VAL A 29 -6.34 -27.45 -11.38
C VAL A 29 -6.89 -26.07 -11.05
N LEU A 30 -7.95 -25.97 -10.22
CA LEU A 30 -8.52 -24.68 -9.83
C LEU A 30 -7.53 -23.86 -9.00
N ALA A 31 -6.82 -24.47 -8.07
CA ALA A 31 -5.81 -23.81 -7.23
C ALA A 31 -4.65 -23.24 -8.06
N SER A 32 -4.22 -23.94 -9.13
CA SER A 32 -3.13 -23.49 -10.00
C SER A 32 -3.41 -22.13 -10.67
N ILE A 33 -4.68 -21.81 -10.90
CA ILE A 33 -5.11 -20.53 -11.47
C ILE A 33 -5.41 -19.51 -10.36
N ALA A 34 -6.06 -19.92 -9.27
CA ALA A 34 -6.52 -19.02 -8.22
C ALA A 34 -5.38 -18.39 -7.41
N VAL A 35 -4.30 -19.15 -7.12
CA VAL A 35 -3.19 -18.68 -6.28
C VAL A 35 -2.49 -17.43 -6.84
N PRO A 36 -2.06 -17.37 -8.13
CA PRO A 36 -1.39 -16.18 -8.66
C PRO A 36 -2.29 -14.95 -8.64
N TYR A 37 -3.59 -15.10 -8.90
CA TYR A 37 -4.54 -13.98 -8.79
C TYR A 37 -4.65 -13.45 -7.36
N MET A 38 -4.67 -14.35 -6.37
CA MET A 38 -4.79 -13.96 -4.96
C MET A 38 -3.58 -13.12 -4.51
N ILE A 39 -2.37 -13.46 -4.94
CA ILE A 39 -1.16 -12.70 -4.66
C ILE A 39 -1.26 -11.29 -5.26
N SER A 40 -1.71 -11.17 -6.51
CA SER A 40 -1.86 -9.88 -7.18
C SER A 40 -2.86 -8.97 -6.47
N TYR A 41 -3.99 -9.51 -6.01
CA TYR A 41 -4.98 -8.74 -5.24
C TYR A 41 -4.44 -8.30 -3.87
N SER A 42 -3.65 -9.14 -3.20
CA SER A 42 -3.01 -8.78 -1.94
C SER A 42 -2.08 -7.58 -2.12
N ILE A 43 -1.22 -7.58 -3.13
CA ILE A 43 -0.31 -6.47 -3.43
C ILE A 43 -1.09 -5.19 -3.76
N GLN A 44 -2.17 -5.27 -4.55
CA GLN A 44 -3.01 -4.11 -4.84
C GLN A 44 -3.66 -3.51 -3.59
N ALA A 45 -4.11 -4.36 -2.66
CA ALA A 45 -4.66 -3.92 -1.39
C ALA A 45 -3.61 -3.18 -0.55
N GLU A 46 -2.42 -3.73 -0.43
CA GLU A 46 -1.28 -3.14 0.28
C GLU A 46 -0.90 -1.76 -0.29
N VAL A 47 -0.79 -1.65 -1.61
CA VAL A 47 -0.48 -0.37 -2.27
C VAL A 47 -1.61 0.65 -2.08
N THR A 48 -2.86 0.21 -2.12
CA THR A 48 -4.02 1.09 -1.89
C THR A 48 -4.03 1.65 -0.46
N GLU A 49 -3.65 0.84 0.52
CA GLU A 49 -3.47 1.30 1.90
C GLU A 49 -2.42 2.40 2.01
N GLY A 50 -1.28 2.25 1.32
CA GLY A 50 -0.26 3.31 1.25
C GLY A 50 -0.78 4.62 0.65
N VAL A 51 -1.67 4.56 -0.33
CA VAL A 51 -2.31 5.77 -0.89
C VAL A 51 -3.22 6.43 0.14
N LEU A 52 -3.92 5.68 0.99
CA LEU A 52 -4.71 6.24 2.08
C LEU A 52 -3.84 6.95 3.13
N VAL A 53 -2.69 6.36 3.47
CA VAL A 53 -1.69 6.98 4.35
C VAL A 53 -1.22 8.32 3.76
N LEU A 54 -0.89 8.36 2.46
CA LEU A 54 -0.53 9.62 1.79
C LEU A 54 -1.67 10.64 1.82
N GLY A 55 -2.92 10.21 1.78
CA GLY A 55 -4.09 11.08 1.94
C GLY A 55 -4.13 11.77 3.30
N GLU A 56 -3.81 11.05 4.37
CA GLU A 56 -3.70 11.64 5.72
C GLU A 56 -2.54 12.64 5.81
N LEU A 57 -1.37 12.28 5.27
CA LEU A 57 -0.21 13.15 5.26
C LEU A 57 -0.45 14.42 4.42
N ARG A 58 -1.14 14.29 3.30
CA ARG A 58 -1.62 15.42 2.49
C ARG A 58 -2.43 16.40 3.35
N ARG A 59 -3.38 15.88 4.12
CA ARG A 59 -4.23 16.70 5.00
C ARG A 59 -3.42 17.48 6.03
N ARG A 60 -2.38 16.88 6.61
CA ARG A 60 -1.46 17.57 7.53
C ARG A 60 -0.75 18.74 6.85
N VAL A 61 -0.27 18.55 5.63
CA VAL A 61 0.38 19.62 4.84
C VAL A 61 -0.62 20.72 4.47
N GLU A 62 -1.84 20.38 4.08
CA GLU A 62 -2.90 21.39 3.81
C GLU A 62 -3.20 22.23 5.04
N ILE A 63 -3.29 21.61 6.24
CA ILE A 63 -3.49 22.34 7.49
C ILE A 63 -2.31 23.26 7.79
N GLY A 64 -1.08 22.76 7.71
CA GLY A 64 0.14 23.55 7.93
C GLY A 64 0.26 24.73 6.96
N PHE A 65 -0.04 24.51 5.68
CA PHE A 65 -0.07 25.57 4.67
C PHE A 65 -1.11 26.65 4.97
N ASN A 66 -2.32 26.27 5.39
CA ASN A 66 -3.38 27.21 5.75
C ASN A 66 -3.07 27.98 7.06
N GLN A 67 -2.30 27.40 7.96
CA GLN A 67 -1.85 28.07 9.20
C GLN A 67 -0.67 29.01 8.96
N ALA A 68 0.07 28.81 7.88
CA ALA A 68 1.19 29.68 7.50
C ALA A 68 0.63 30.99 6.91
N ASN A 69 0.77 32.09 7.65
CA ASN A 69 0.23 33.42 7.25
C ASN A 69 0.82 33.97 5.95
N ASN A 70 1.90 33.39 5.43
CA ASN A 70 2.60 33.79 4.21
C ASN A 70 2.29 32.89 3.00
N GLY A 71 1.46 31.86 3.18
CA GLY A 71 1.17 30.85 2.15
C GLY A 71 2.41 30.10 1.68
N SER A 72 3.42 29.90 2.55
CA SER A 72 4.58 29.08 2.26
C SER A 72 4.29 27.61 2.52
N LEU A 73 4.91 26.72 1.73
CA LEU A 73 4.92 25.30 2.04
C LEU A 73 5.77 25.04 3.29
N PRO A 74 5.32 24.14 4.18
CA PRO A 74 6.12 23.77 5.36
C PRO A 74 7.43 23.11 4.94
N ASP A 75 8.48 23.27 5.76
CA ASP A 75 9.77 22.61 5.57
C ASP A 75 9.84 21.25 6.25
N GLU A 76 8.92 20.98 7.15
CA GLU A 76 8.75 19.71 7.85
C GLU A 76 7.29 19.27 7.77
N LEU A 77 7.04 18.00 8.06
CA LEU A 77 5.69 17.47 8.08
C LEU A 77 4.91 18.06 9.27
N PRO A 78 3.85 18.86 9.05
CA PRO A 78 3.11 19.50 10.14
C PRO A 78 2.47 18.51 11.10
N ALA A 79 2.40 18.88 12.37
CA ALA A 79 1.82 18.07 13.44
C ALA A 79 2.45 16.66 13.55
N SER A 80 3.74 16.57 13.30
CA SER A 80 4.53 15.34 13.45
C SER A 80 5.42 15.44 14.70
N PRO A 81 5.79 14.29 15.28
CA PRO A 81 6.83 14.22 16.29
C PRO A 81 8.20 14.63 15.72
N GLU A 82 9.22 14.60 16.56
CA GLU A 82 10.60 14.80 16.10
C GLU A 82 10.98 13.76 15.02
N ALA A 83 11.70 14.20 13.99
CA ALA A 83 12.13 13.33 12.91
C ALA A 83 13.16 12.30 13.40
N ASP A 84 13.13 11.10 12.85
CA ASP A 84 14.10 10.05 13.14
C ASP A 84 15.47 10.33 12.48
N GLY A 85 15.50 11.22 11.49
CA GLY A 85 16.72 11.64 10.81
C GLY A 85 16.44 12.49 9.58
N GLU A 86 17.50 12.71 8.77
CA GLU A 86 17.44 13.50 7.54
C GLU A 86 17.90 12.67 6.34
N ILE A 87 17.19 12.79 5.22
CA ILE A 87 17.55 12.17 3.94
C ILE A 87 17.12 13.07 2.77
N TYR A 88 17.96 13.18 1.76
CA TYR A 88 17.73 14.03 0.58
C TYR A 88 17.42 15.52 0.91
N GLY A 89 18.00 16.02 2.02
CA GLY A 89 17.81 17.39 2.48
C GLY A 89 16.48 17.68 3.12
N GLY A 90 15.80 16.65 3.65
CA GLY A 90 14.58 16.78 4.42
C GLY A 90 14.43 15.68 5.47
N PRO A 91 13.52 15.89 6.45
CA PRO A 91 13.32 14.93 7.52
C PRO A 91 12.68 13.63 7.02
N TRP A 92 12.99 12.53 7.69
CA TRP A 92 12.26 11.28 7.55
C TRP A 92 11.77 10.80 8.92
N TYR A 93 10.69 10.03 8.89
CA TYR A 93 10.00 9.51 10.05
C TYR A 93 9.75 8.03 9.84
N SER A 94 10.02 7.18 10.85
CA SER A 94 9.57 5.80 10.80
C SER A 94 8.02 5.77 10.82
N TYR A 95 7.44 4.73 10.28
CA TYR A 95 5.98 4.58 10.32
C TYR A 95 5.48 4.56 11.78
N GLU A 96 6.23 3.89 12.67
CA GLU A 96 5.94 3.81 14.09
C GLU A 96 5.98 5.20 14.76
N THR A 97 6.97 6.04 14.44
CA THR A 97 7.08 7.40 14.94
C THR A 97 5.87 8.25 14.58
N LEU A 98 5.37 8.13 13.33
CA LEU A 98 4.24 8.95 12.87
C LEU A 98 2.87 8.47 13.34
N PHE A 99 2.68 7.15 13.49
CA PHE A 99 1.37 6.53 13.70
C PHE A 99 1.26 5.74 15.00
N GLY A 100 2.35 5.65 15.78
CA GLY A 100 2.36 5.03 17.11
C GLY A 100 2.50 3.51 17.12
N ALA A 101 2.60 2.86 15.95
CA ALA A 101 2.83 1.43 15.83
C ALA A 101 3.57 1.12 14.52
N PRO A 102 4.43 0.09 14.50
CA PRO A 102 5.08 -0.35 13.28
C PRO A 102 4.05 -0.90 12.29
N HIS A 103 4.33 -0.76 11.01
CA HIS A 103 3.50 -1.31 9.94
C HIS A 103 4.20 -2.53 9.32
N GLU A 104 3.43 -3.51 8.87
CA GLU A 104 3.99 -4.73 8.29
C GLU A 104 4.67 -4.49 6.93
N ILE A 105 4.19 -3.47 6.21
CA ILE A 105 4.60 -3.17 4.84
C ILE A 105 5.39 -1.85 4.78
N TRP A 106 4.85 -0.79 5.37
CA TRP A 106 5.40 0.55 5.26
C TRP A 106 6.44 0.81 6.34
N GLU A 107 7.66 1.16 5.89
CA GLU A 107 8.82 1.38 6.76
C GLU A 107 8.87 2.81 7.27
N ARG A 108 8.84 3.76 6.33
CA ARG A 108 9.09 5.17 6.65
C ARG A 108 8.43 6.14 5.67
N VAL A 109 8.28 7.36 6.14
CA VAL A 109 7.85 8.52 5.37
C VAL A 109 9.02 9.48 5.27
N GLU A 110 9.35 9.90 4.05
CA GLU A 110 10.36 10.91 3.76
C GLU A 110 9.64 12.20 3.34
N PHE A 111 9.99 13.31 3.95
CA PHE A 111 9.47 14.62 3.56
C PHE A 111 10.59 15.42 2.89
N GLN A 112 10.56 15.55 1.57
CA GLN A 112 11.65 16.09 0.79
C GLN A 112 11.33 17.48 0.25
N PRO A 113 12.10 18.53 0.60
CA PRO A 113 12.04 19.81 -0.08
C PRO A 113 12.65 19.69 -1.48
N LYS A 114 11.92 20.17 -2.49
CA LYS A 114 12.36 20.20 -3.89
C LYS A 114 12.12 21.58 -4.49
N GLY A 115 12.93 22.56 -4.08
CA GLY A 115 12.74 23.95 -4.46
C GLY A 115 11.37 24.48 -4.03
N PRO A 116 10.50 24.93 -4.96
CA PRO A 116 9.16 25.41 -4.64
C PRO A 116 8.14 24.29 -4.36
N HIS A 117 8.54 23.04 -4.43
CA HIS A 117 7.70 21.87 -4.25
C HIS A 117 8.07 21.09 -2.99
N ARG A 118 7.19 20.20 -2.55
CA ARG A 118 7.47 19.21 -1.52
C ARG A 118 7.08 17.83 -2.03
N VAL A 119 7.81 16.82 -1.59
CA VAL A 119 7.49 15.42 -1.84
C VAL A 119 7.35 14.70 -0.53
N ILE A 120 6.27 13.99 -0.40
CA ILE A 120 6.12 12.97 0.64
C ILE A 120 6.32 11.63 -0.05
N ALA A 121 7.37 10.90 0.34
CA ALA A 121 7.64 9.56 -0.16
C ALA A 121 7.33 8.56 0.94
N LEU A 122 6.38 7.68 0.71
CA LEU A 122 6.10 6.53 1.55
C LEU A 122 6.90 5.33 1.04
N ARG A 123 7.78 4.81 1.86
CA ARG A 123 8.68 3.71 1.53
C ARG A 123 8.22 2.42 2.19
N ALA A 124 8.16 1.35 1.41
CA ALA A 124 7.87 0.02 1.90
C ALA A 124 9.14 -0.76 2.24
N TYR A 125 9.02 -1.73 3.13
CA TYR A 125 10.03 -2.77 3.29
C TYR A 125 10.19 -3.57 1.99
N ARG A 126 11.42 -4.01 1.72
CA ARG A 126 11.66 -4.93 0.61
C ARG A 126 10.95 -6.26 0.87
N LYS A 127 9.99 -6.59 0.03
CA LYS A 127 9.32 -7.89 0.07
C LYS A 127 9.69 -8.70 -1.17
N PRO A 128 10.08 -9.99 -1.00
CA PRO A 128 10.40 -10.87 -2.14
C PRO A 128 9.24 -11.01 -3.13
N GLU A 129 7.98 -10.97 -2.63
CA GLU A 129 6.76 -11.06 -3.42
C GLU A 129 6.61 -9.89 -4.40
N TRP A 130 7.20 -8.74 -4.08
CA TRP A 130 7.17 -7.54 -4.91
C TRP A 130 8.34 -7.47 -5.90
N GLY A 131 9.17 -8.55 -5.94
CA GLY A 131 10.41 -8.60 -6.71
C GLY A 131 11.40 -7.59 -6.15
N ASN A 132 12.54 -7.74 -5.81
CA ASN A 132 13.62 -6.93 -5.22
C ASN A 132 13.56 -5.38 -5.39
N SER A 133 12.41 -4.83 -5.73
CA SER A 133 12.19 -3.40 -5.96
C SER A 133 11.62 -2.75 -4.70
N ASP A 134 12.19 -1.63 -4.29
CA ASP A 134 11.62 -0.78 -3.25
C ASP A 134 10.36 -0.11 -3.81
N ILE A 135 9.19 -0.50 -3.34
CA ILE A 135 7.97 0.22 -3.68
C ILE A 135 7.95 1.52 -2.89
N GLY A 136 8.05 2.63 -3.61
CA GLY A 136 7.83 3.97 -3.09
C GLY A 136 6.62 4.61 -3.77
N ILE A 137 5.66 5.05 -2.96
CA ILE A 137 4.56 5.89 -3.45
C ILE A 137 4.88 7.32 -3.03
N HIS A 138 4.75 8.23 -3.97
CA HIS A 138 5.15 9.61 -3.78
C HIS A 138 3.95 10.54 -3.97
N LEU A 139 3.76 11.45 -3.04
CA LEU A 139 2.84 12.55 -3.15
C LEU A 139 3.63 13.83 -3.45
N GLN A 140 3.52 14.33 -4.65
CA GLN A 140 4.09 15.61 -5.06
C GLN A 140 3.13 16.74 -4.69
N ILE A 141 3.67 17.81 -4.12
CA ILE A 141 2.92 18.96 -3.63
C ILE A 141 3.49 20.21 -4.27
N LYS A 142 2.64 20.94 -4.99
CA LYS A 142 2.98 22.21 -5.64
C LYS A 142 2.10 23.33 -5.11
N ARG A 143 2.73 24.44 -4.77
CA ARG A 143 1.99 25.67 -4.52
C ARG A 143 1.54 26.29 -5.84
N VAL A 144 0.24 26.44 -6.03
CA VAL A 144 -0.34 27.11 -7.21
C VAL A 144 -0.42 28.62 -6.98
N ASN A 145 -0.91 29.02 -5.79
CA ASN A 145 -1.02 30.42 -5.36
C ASN A 145 -0.98 30.50 -3.82
N ALA A 146 -1.27 31.66 -3.25
CA ALA A 146 -1.21 31.88 -1.81
C ALA A 146 -2.19 31.04 -0.99
N THR A 147 -3.24 30.51 -1.61
CA THR A 147 -4.32 29.77 -0.94
C THR A 147 -4.57 28.36 -1.51
N THR A 148 -3.85 27.98 -2.56
CA THR A 148 -4.15 26.75 -3.30
C THR A 148 -2.91 25.90 -3.49
N LEU A 149 -3.03 24.62 -3.13
CA LEU A 149 -2.07 23.56 -3.41
C LEU A 149 -2.60 22.62 -4.49
N ALA A 150 -1.71 22.15 -5.35
CA ALA A 150 -1.96 21.04 -6.25
C ALA A 150 -1.21 19.79 -5.74
N PHE A 151 -1.80 18.63 -5.95
CA PHE A 151 -1.30 17.35 -5.49
C PHE A 151 -1.30 16.36 -6.64
N ARG A 152 -0.23 15.57 -6.72
CA ARG A 152 -0.10 14.50 -7.69
C ARG A 152 0.51 13.27 -7.02
N CYS A 153 -0.11 12.12 -7.18
CA CYS A 153 0.45 10.85 -6.76
C CYS A 153 1.28 10.27 -7.90
N THR A 154 2.48 9.79 -7.56
CA THR A 154 3.39 9.12 -8.51
C THR A 154 4.05 7.92 -7.83
N VAL A 155 4.67 7.07 -8.61
CA VAL A 155 5.46 5.95 -8.11
C VAL A 155 6.89 6.08 -8.60
N ASN A 156 7.81 5.34 -7.99
CA ASN A 156 9.21 5.34 -8.40
C ASN A 156 9.36 4.77 -9.82
N GLU A 157 10.18 5.38 -10.68
CA GLU A 157 10.34 5.02 -12.10
C GLU A 157 10.81 3.59 -12.37
N GLN A 158 11.43 2.94 -11.41
CA GLN A 158 12.00 1.60 -11.56
C GLN A 158 10.97 0.46 -11.38
N GLN A 159 9.68 0.76 -11.35
CA GLN A 159 8.66 -0.24 -11.09
C GLN A 159 8.11 -0.86 -12.38
N ASP A 160 8.58 -2.05 -12.69
CA ASP A 160 8.03 -2.93 -13.74
C ASP A 160 6.58 -3.41 -13.44
N ARG A 161 5.96 -2.92 -12.34
CA ARG A 161 4.68 -3.41 -11.83
C ARG A 161 3.64 -2.31 -11.58
N LEU A 162 3.51 -1.38 -12.52
CA LEU A 162 2.46 -0.35 -12.48
C LEU A 162 1.03 -0.94 -12.42
N GLU A 163 0.86 -2.20 -12.72
CA GLU A 163 -0.44 -2.89 -12.65
C GLU A 163 -1.02 -2.95 -11.23
N PHE A 164 -0.15 -2.95 -10.19
CA PHE A 164 -0.58 -2.97 -8.79
C PHE A 164 -0.88 -1.59 -8.23
N VAL A 165 -0.49 -0.54 -8.95
CA VAL A 165 -0.65 0.85 -8.50
C VAL A 165 -2.02 1.37 -8.95
N PRO A 166 -2.77 2.09 -8.08
CA PRO A 166 -4.01 2.74 -8.47
C PRO A 166 -3.81 3.67 -9.68
N ALA A 167 -4.79 3.72 -10.57
CA ALA A 167 -4.71 4.52 -11.80
C ALA A 167 -4.35 5.99 -11.53
N SER A 168 -4.82 6.55 -10.41
CA SER A 168 -4.52 7.93 -9.97
C SER A 168 -3.04 8.19 -9.67
N CYS A 169 -2.22 7.15 -9.47
CA CYS A 169 -0.80 7.24 -9.16
C CYS A 169 0.10 6.68 -10.28
N ARG A 170 -0.46 6.25 -11.42
CA ARG A 170 0.31 5.71 -12.55
C ARG A 170 0.84 6.78 -13.48
N GLU A 171 0.25 7.98 -13.46
CA GLU A 171 0.60 9.06 -14.38
C GLU A 171 1.75 9.89 -13.81
N GLY A 172 2.86 9.98 -14.55
CA GLY A 172 4.03 10.81 -14.27
C GLY A 172 5.10 10.12 -13.44
N SER A 173 6.31 10.61 -13.64
CA SER A 173 7.51 10.21 -12.92
C SER A 173 7.74 11.11 -11.71
N VAL A 174 8.43 10.58 -10.69
CA VAL A 174 8.96 11.37 -9.57
C VAL A 174 9.88 12.49 -10.05
N ASN A 175 10.54 12.31 -11.18
CA ASN A 175 11.48 13.27 -11.75
C ASN A 175 10.82 14.31 -12.67
N ASP A 176 9.54 14.15 -12.98
CA ASP A 176 8.78 15.04 -13.87
C ASP A 176 8.18 16.25 -13.13
N TRP A 177 9.10 17.06 -12.56
CA TRP A 177 8.76 18.26 -11.78
C TRP A 177 8.37 19.46 -12.64
N LEU A 178 8.78 19.46 -13.90
CA LEU A 178 8.75 20.63 -14.78
C LEU A 178 7.45 20.72 -15.59
N GLY A 179 6.66 19.67 -15.65
CA GLY A 179 5.53 19.54 -16.58
C GLY A 179 4.12 19.73 -15.99
N TRP A 180 3.97 20.06 -14.69
CA TRP A 180 2.64 20.22 -14.09
C TRP A 180 2.52 21.39 -13.13
#